data_215a3c29a08a4cf8ba3fa04d20eba36d
#
_entry.id   215a3c29a08a4cf8ba3fa04d20eba36d
#
_cell.length_a   1.000
_cell.length_b   1.000
_cell.length_c   1.000
_cell.angle_alpha   90.00
_cell.angle_beta   90.00
_cell.angle_gamma   90.00
#
_symmetry.space_group_name_H-M   'P 1'
#
loop_
_entity.id
_entity.type
_entity.pdbx_description
1 polymer ?
#
loop_
_entity_poly.entity_id
_entity_poly.type
_entity_poly.pdbx_seq_one_letter_code
_entity_poly.pdbx_strand_id
1 'polypeptide(L)'
;MYFNELVASYDRERRERDIFHDLMRYRVREILLVASLYDSFVLESDGALSEQIYGEFFKLNLTTAPRVSCAYTPESAMEMFGTGGYDMVILMAGLDFDVPLALAARMKSVWPDVPVLLLAMNNSSLGGLDEAGASCRDVIDRVFVWNGYSKLFVGMIKYVEDLRNVDNDTRVGMVRVVLLIEDSVRYYSRYLPLLYSVVMKQTQQLVEEERSVETYKILRMRGRPKVLLATSYEEAVALYERYEPYLLTVISDVRFFKDGVEDAEAGFRFLSMTKQRKPDLPVMIQSSEPDNREKAYALGASFADKNSNTLARELGLFFQTQLGFGPFVFRNPEGEEISRARNMQEFGEQMRAIPAASLLYHADRNHFSAWLMARGEVRFARIIRNYLPEDFTGTAELRDFICRALDDLQRGKSRGVKIGRAHV
;
A
#
# COMPACT_ATOMS: atom_id res chain seq x y z
N MET A 1 -3.44 -32.02 20.97
CA MET A 1 -3.28 -32.73 19.68
C MET A 1 -3.14 -31.76 18.51
N TYR A 2 -3.97 -30.73 18.39
CA TYR A 2 -3.95 -29.70 17.33
C TYR A 2 -2.65 -28.88 17.20
N PHE A 3 -1.97 -28.54 18.30
CA PHE A 3 -0.76 -27.73 18.26
C PHE A 3 0.40 -28.41 17.49
N ASN A 4 0.63 -29.71 17.69
CA ASN A 4 1.68 -30.45 16.98
C ASN A 4 1.38 -30.61 15.50
N GLU A 5 0.12 -30.71 15.10
CA GLU A 5 -0.31 -30.73 13.69
C GLU A 5 -0.13 -29.38 13.02
N LEU A 6 -0.41 -28.29 13.75
CA LEU A 6 -0.20 -26.91 13.29
C LEU A 6 1.29 -26.59 13.11
N VAL A 7 2.13 -26.98 14.06
CA VAL A 7 3.58 -26.83 13.96
C VAL A 7 4.15 -27.72 12.85
N ALA A 8 3.63 -28.93 12.66
CA ALA A 8 4.03 -29.83 11.58
C ALA A 8 3.58 -29.33 10.19
N SER A 9 2.42 -28.66 10.10
CA SER A 9 2.00 -28.00 8.86
C SER A 9 2.86 -26.78 8.57
N TYR A 10 3.17 -25.98 9.60
CA TYR A 10 4.08 -24.86 9.53
C TYR A 10 5.49 -25.25 9.08
N ASP A 11 6.05 -26.35 9.60
CA ASP A 11 7.36 -26.87 9.22
C ASP A 11 7.37 -27.51 7.81
N ARG A 12 6.27 -28.13 7.36
CA ARG A 12 6.12 -28.65 5.99
C ARG A 12 6.07 -27.51 4.96
N GLU A 13 5.25 -26.51 5.17
CA GLU A 13 5.15 -25.35 4.28
C GLU A 13 6.44 -24.50 4.27
N ARG A 14 7.25 -24.56 5.33
CA ARG A 14 8.52 -23.84 5.43
C ARG A 14 9.63 -24.41 4.56
N ARG A 15 9.57 -25.69 4.20
CA ARG A 15 10.52 -26.32 3.26
C ARG A 15 10.25 -25.94 1.82
N GLU A 16 9.08 -25.37 1.53
CA GLU A 16 8.69 -24.92 0.21
C GLU A 16 8.82 -23.41 0.13
N ARG A 17 9.66 -22.94 -0.79
CA ARG A 17 9.92 -21.58 -1.29
C ARG A 17 9.59 -20.42 -0.36
N ASP A 18 10.55 -19.52 -0.23
CA ASP A 18 10.32 -18.22 0.42
C ASP A 18 9.18 -17.48 -0.30
N ILE A 19 8.08 -17.27 0.42
CA ILE A 19 6.84 -16.66 -0.07
C ILE A 19 7.08 -15.32 -0.78
N PHE A 20 8.11 -14.58 -0.36
CA PHE A 20 8.44 -13.29 -0.94
C PHE A 20 8.97 -13.36 -2.38
N HIS A 21 9.44 -14.53 -2.83
CA HIS A 21 9.81 -14.74 -4.24
C HIS A 21 8.59 -14.72 -5.16
N ASP A 22 7.44 -15.14 -4.66
CA ASP A 22 6.20 -15.22 -5.42
C ASP A 22 5.38 -13.93 -5.39
N LEU A 23 5.85 -12.90 -4.66
CA LEU A 23 5.24 -11.59 -4.60
C LEU A 23 5.82 -10.64 -5.64
N MET A 24 5.05 -9.61 -5.98
CA MET A 24 5.43 -8.56 -6.94
C MET A 24 5.89 -9.15 -8.27
N ARG A 25 5.09 -10.03 -8.85
CA ARG A 25 5.38 -10.69 -10.14
C ARG A 25 5.41 -9.70 -11.29
N TYR A 26 4.49 -8.74 -11.28
CA TYR A 26 4.46 -7.66 -12.23
C TYR A 26 5.32 -6.49 -11.72
N ARG A 27 6.24 -6.05 -12.54
CA ARG A 27 7.09 -4.88 -12.30
C ARG A 27 7.18 -4.06 -13.55
N VAL A 28 7.05 -2.77 -13.40
CA VAL A 28 7.30 -1.82 -14.47
C VAL A 28 8.80 -1.69 -14.68
N ARG A 29 9.28 -2.13 -15.83
CA ARG A 29 10.70 -2.08 -16.24
C ARG A 29 10.90 -1.17 -17.43
N GLU A 30 9.96 -1.18 -18.36
CA GLU A 30 10.01 -0.39 -19.60
C GLU A 30 8.77 0.51 -19.68
N ILE A 31 9.01 1.82 -19.76
CA ILE A 31 7.97 2.85 -19.86
C ILE A 31 8.10 3.55 -21.20
N LEU A 32 7.00 3.66 -21.93
CA LEU A 32 6.89 4.56 -23.06
C LEU A 32 6.27 5.88 -22.61
N LEU A 33 7.05 6.96 -22.65
CA LEU A 33 6.58 8.32 -22.43
C LEU A 33 6.33 8.99 -23.78
N VAL A 34 5.10 9.41 -24.01
CA VAL A 34 4.73 10.17 -25.22
C VAL A 34 4.51 11.62 -24.81
N ALA A 35 5.34 12.51 -25.31
CA ALA A 35 5.34 13.92 -24.95
C ALA A 35 5.68 14.76 -26.18
N SER A 36 5.13 15.97 -26.32
CA SER A 36 5.65 16.92 -27.31
C SER A 36 7.11 17.28 -27.00
N LEU A 37 7.85 17.75 -28.00
CA LEU A 37 9.23 18.22 -27.78
C LEU A 37 9.31 19.32 -26.71
N TYR A 38 8.30 20.18 -26.65
CA TYR A 38 8.22 21.24 -25.63
C TYR A 38 7.98 20.69 -24.24
N ASP A 39 7.02 19.76 -24.08
CA ASP A 39 6.70 19.15 -22.78
C ASP A 39 7.86 18.29 -22.28
N SER A 40 8.51 17.56 -23.19
CA SER A 40 9.74 16.82 -22.88
C SER A 40 10.85 17.74 -22.37
N PHE A 41 11.06 18.88 -23.04
CA PHE A 41 12.03 19.88 -22.61
C PHE A 41 11.69 20.44 -21.21
N VAL A 42 10.43 20.68 -20.90
CA VAL A 42 9.98 21.14 -19.58
C VAL A 42 10.29 20.10 -18.51
N LEU A 43 10.06 18.81 -18.79
CA LEU A 43 10.41 17.72 -17.86
C LEU A 43 11.93 17.53 -17.72
N GLU A 44 12.71 17.83 -18.76
CA GLU A 44 14.15 17.67 -18.76
C GLU A 44 14.90 18.92 -18.26
N SER A 45 14.24 20.08 -18.16
CA SER A 45 14.86 21.34 -17.73
C SER A 45 15.39 21.29 -16.32
N ASP A 46 14.83 20.42 -15.45
CA ASP A 46 15.26 20.22 -14.06
C ASP A 46 16.25 19.03 -13.91
N GLY A 47 16.81 18.52 -14.99
CA GLY A 47 17.66 17.34 -15.06
C GLY A 47 16.97 16.20 -15.82
N ALA A 48 17.74 15.28 -16.40
CA ALA A 48 17.15 14.19 -17.18
C ALA A 48 16.11 13.42 -16.36
N LEU A 49 14.87 13.35 -16.83
CA LEU A 49 13.76 12.70 -16.13
C LEU A 49 14.13 11.30 -15.65
N SER A 50 14.84 10.55 -16.46
CA SER A 50 15.35 9.22 -16.10
C SER A 50 16.28 9.24 -14.89
N GLU A 51 17.13 10.26 -14.75
CA GLU A 51 18.03 10.42 -13.60
C GLU A 51 17.26 10.80 -12.34
N GLN A 52 16.24 11.64 -12.47
CA GLN A 52 15.37 12.01 -11.36
C GLN A 52 14.57 10.81 -10.85
N ILE A 53 13.97 10.02 -11.75
CA ILE A 53 13.29 8.76 -11.39
C ILE A 53 14.26 7.81 -10.72
N TYR A 54 15.46 7.63 -11.27
CA TYR A 54 16.50 6.80 -10.68
C TYR A 54 16.88 7.28 -9.27
N GLY A 55 17.06 8.59 -9.08
CA GLY A 55 17.36 9.19 -7.79
C GLY A 55 16.27 8.95 -6.74
N GLU A 56 15.00 9.06 -7.12
CA GLU A 56 13.88 8.77 -6.21
C GLU A 56 13.79 7.27 -5.88
N PHE A 57 14.04 6.38 -6.85
CA PHE A 57 14.13 4.93 -6.61
C PHE A 57 15.30 4.59 -5.67
N PHE A 58 16.45 5.23 -5.86
CA PHE A 58 17.61 5.06 -4.98
C PHE A 58 17.33 5.51 -3.54
N LYS A 59 16.69 6.67 -3.36
CA LYS A 59 16.28 7.17 -2.02
C LYS A 59 15.33 6.23 -1.28
N LEU A 60 14.56 5.45 -2.03
CA LEU A 60 13.62 4.46 -1.49
C LEU A 60 14.22 3.04 -1.40
N ASN A 61 15.54 2.90 -1.63
CA ASN A 61 16.26 1.62 -1.68
C ASN A 61 15.60 0.60 -2.63
N LEU A 62 15.06 1.06 -3.75
CA LEU A 62 14.52 0.21 -4.80
C LEU A 62 15.63 -0.19 -5.76
N THR A 63 15.81 -1.48 -5.96
CA THR A 63 16.97 -2.05 -6.66
C THR A 63 17.01 -1.81 -8.15
N THR A 64 15.89 -1.49 -8.77
CA THR A 64 15.80 -1.34 -10.23
C THR A 64 14.83 -0.23 -10.57
N ALA A 65 15.33 0.88 -11.11
CA ALA A 65 14.51 1.89 -11.73
C ALA A 65 14.08 1.45 -13.13
N PRO A 66 12.86 1.78 -13.58
CA PRO A 66 12.44 1.49 -14.93
C PRO A 66 13.20 2.32 -15.94
N ARG A 67 13.33 1.79 -17.14
CA ARG A 67 13.83 2.51 -18.28
C ARG A 67 12.70 3.30 -18.92
N VAL A 68 12.96 4.56 -19.26
CA VAL A 68 12.00 5.43 -19.94
C VAL A 68 12.46 5.67 -21.35
N SER A 69 11.61 5.33 -22.31
CA SER A 69 11.78 5.63 -23.73
C SER A 69 10.80 6.73 -24.13
N CYS A 70 11.27 7.77 -24.81
CA CYS A 70 10.45 8.91 -25.21
C CYS A 70 10.08 8.84 -26.68
N ALA A 71 8.80 9.11 -26.99
CA ALA A 71 8.31 9.35 -28.32
C ALA A 71 7.71 10.75 -28.40
N TYR A 72 7.99 11.46 -29.49
CA TYR A 72 7.62 12.87 -29.62
C TYR A 72 6.44 13.10 -30.59
N THR A 73 6.02 12.07 -31.33
CA THR A 73 4.85 12.10 -32.20
C THR A 73 4.01 10.84 -32.00
N PRO A 74 2.69 10.89 -32.33
CA PRO A 74 1.83 9.71 -32.31
C PRO A 74 2.32 8.56 -33.17
N GLU A 75 2.89 8.88 -34.35
CA GLU A 75 3.43 7.89 -35.29
C GLU A 75 4.63 7.17 -34.72
N SER A 76 5.61 7.92 -34.20
CA SER A 76 6.80 7.39 -33.53
C SER A 76 6.40 6.56 -32.30
N ALA A 77 5.42 7.03 -31.54
CA ALA A 77 4.91 6.30 -30.37
C ALA A 77 4.31 4.94 -30.79
N MET A 78 3.51 4.90 -31.87
CA MET A 78 2.93 3.65 -32.34
C MET A 78 3.96 2.70 -32.95
N GLU A 79 4.97 3.22 -33.64
CA GLU A 79 6.09 2.41 -34.13
C GLU A 79 6.84 1.75 -32.98
N MET A 80 7.25 2.53 -31.98
CA MET A 80 7.92 2.02 -30.78
C MET A 80 7.03 1.04 -30.02
N PHE A 81 5.76 1.39 -29.80
CA PHE A 81 4.80 0.56 -29.06
C PHE A 81 4.51 -0.77 -29.79
N GLY A 82 4.47 -0.74 -31.12
CA GLY A 82 4.26 -1.93 -31.97
C GLY A 82 5.36 -2.98 -31.86
N THR A 83 6.59 -2.60 -31.47
CA THR A 83 7.68 -3.55 -31.23
C THR A 83 7.45 -4.38 -29.95
N GLY A 84 6.54 -3.95 -29.07
CA GLY A 84 6.23 -4.57 -27.78
C GLY A 84 7.26 -4.31 -26.70
N GLY A 85 7.02 -4.90 -25.52
CA GLY A 85 7.98 -4.87 -24.42
C GLY A 85 7.81 -3.72 -23.42
N TYR A 86 6.79 -2.87 -23.61
CA TYR A 86 6.47 -1.83 -22.63
C TYR A 86 5.50 -2.35 -21.58
N ASP A 87 5.83 -2.11 -20.32
CA ASP A 87 4.98 -2.48 -19.17
C ASP A 87 3.94 -1.39 -18.87
N MET A 88 4.18 -0.15 -19.30
CA MET A 88 3.31 0.98 -19.04
C MET A 88 3.55 2.08 -20.08
N VAL A 89 2.48 2.81 -20.45
CA VAL A 89 2.54 4.01 -21.29
C VAL A 89 2.09 5.22 -20.47
N ILE A 90 2.79 6.34 -20.64
CA ILE A 90 2.40 7.65 -20.11
C ILE A 90 2.21 8.59 -21.31
N LEU A 91 0.99 9.07 -21.49
CA LEU A 91 0.66 10.08 -22.49
C LEU A 91 0.58 11.44 -21.82
N MET A 92 1.43 12.37 -22.25
CA MET A 92 1.33 13.74 -21.78
C MET A 92 0.27 14.48 -22.58
N ALA A 93 -0.58 15.21 -21.86
CA ALA A 93 -1.62 16.04 -22.44
C ALA A 93 -1.42 17.50 -22.00
N GLY A 94 -1.34 18.39 -23.00
CA GLY A 94 -1.39 19.82 -22.82
C GLY A 94 -2.83 20.33 -22.63
N LEU A 95 -3.26 21.23 -23.54
CA LEU A 95 -4.62 21.75 -23.57
C LEU A 95 -5.56 20.90 -24.42
N ASP A 96 -5.02 20.10 -25.33
CA ASP A 96 -5.75 19.23 -26.24
C ASP A 96 -5.64 17.77 -25.78
N PHE A 97 -6.78 17.14 -25.57
CA PHE A 97 -6.90 15.73 -25.16
C PHE A 97 -7.24 14.80 -26.31
N ASP A 98 -7.71 15.30 -27.46
CA ASP A 98 -8.19 14.46 -28.57
C ASP A 98 -7.07 13.59 -29.12
N VAL A 99 -5.90 14.17 -29.33
CA VAL A 99 -4.74 13.44 -29.85
C VAL A 99 -4.26 12.34 -28.88
N PRO A 100 -4.01 12.62 -27.59
CA PRO A 100 -3.67 11.58 -26.60
C PRO A 100 -4.73 10.49 -26.47
N LEU A 101 -6.03 10.84 -26.49
CA LEU A 101 -7.11 9.85 -26.38
C LEU A 101 -7.23 8.96 -27.61
N ALA A 102 -7.12 9.54 -28.82
CA ALA A 102 -7.08 8.78 -30.07
C ALA A 102 -5.87 7.83 -30.11
N LEU A 103 -4.71 8.28 -29.63
CA LEU A 103 -3.52 7.45 -29.53
C LEU A 103 -3.70 6.32 -28.51
N ALA A 104 -4.27 6.61 -27.33
CA ALA A 104 -4.59 5.61 -26.31
C ALA A 104 -5.51 4.51 -26.88
N ALA A 105 -6.58 4.90 -27.60
CA ALA A 105 -7.51 3.97 -28.23
C ALA A 105 -6.79 3.04 -29.23
N ARG A 106 -5.88 3.58 -30.06
CA ARG A 106 -5.06 2.79 -30.97
C ARG A 106 -4.13 1.84 -30.22
N MET A 107 -3.47 2.29 -29.14
CA MET A 107 -2.59 1.44 -28.31
C MET A 107 -3.37 0.32 -27.65
N LYS A 108 -4.53 0.62 -27.07
CA LYS A 108 -5.41 -0.39 -26.46
C LYS A 108 -5.94 -1.41 -27.47
N SER A 109 -6.11 -1.04 -28.74
CA SER A 109 -6.50 -2.00 -29.79
C SER A 109 -5.39 -2.99 -30.14
N VAL A 110 -4.11 -2.63 -29.94
CA VAL A 110 -2.94 -3.50 -30.19
C VAL A 110 -2.60 -4.33 -28.97
N TRP A 111 -2.50 -3.69 -27.79
CA TRP A 111 -2.14 -4.30 -26.51
C TRP A 111 -3.12 -3.87 -25.41
N PRO A 112 -4.30 -4.52 -25.27
CA PRO A 112 -5.36 -4.10 -24.36
C PRO A 112 -4.91 -4.07 -22.88
N ASP A 113 -4.01 -4.97 -22.54
CA ASP A 113 -3.56 -5.16 -21.16
C ASP A 113 -2.48 -4.18 -20.71
N VAL A 114 -1.82 -3.45 -21.63
CA VAL A 114 -0.79 -2.48 -21.24
C VAL A 114 -1.46 -1.26 -20.61
N PRO A 115 -1.12 -0.88 -19.36
CA PRO A 115 -1.67 0.30 -18.72
C PRO A 115 -1.28 1.58 -19.49
N VAL A 116 -2.30 2.41 -19.78
CA VAL A 116 -2.11 3.72 -20.40
C VAL A 116 -2.54 4.79 -19.40
N LEU A 117 -1.59 5.58 -18.93
CA LEU A 117 -1.83 6.68 -18.01
C LEU A 117 -1.77 8.01 -18.76
N LEU A 118 -2.64 8.93 -18.38
CA LEU A 118 -2.63 10.30 -18.90
C LEU A 118 -2.00 11.23 -17.87
N LEU A 119 -1.04 12.03 -18.29
CA LEU A 119 -0.37 13.05 -17.47
C LEU A 119 -0.71 14.45 -17.99
N ALA A 120 -1.63 15.14 -17.30
CA ALA A 120 -1.96 16.53 -17.59
C ALA A 120 -0.89 17.47 -17.02
N MET A 121 -0.49 18.49 -17.77
CA MET A 121 0.59 19.41 -17.42
C MET A 121 0.21 20.42 -16.33
N ASN A 122 -1.09 20.68 -16.15
CA ASN A 122 -1.59 21.58 -15.11
C ASN A 122 -3.06 21.31 -14.77
N ASN A 123 -3.54 21.91 -13.70
CA ASN A 123 -4.94 21.74 -13.26
C ASN A 123 -5.96 22.35 -14.21
N SER A 124 -5.62 23.39 -14.97
CA SER A 124 -6.54 24.01 -15.90
C SER A 124 -6.82 23.11 -17.11
N SER A 125 -5.91 22.17 -17.41
CA SER A 125 -6.13 21.16 -18.45
C SER A 125 -7.23 20.16 -18.07
N LEU A 126 -7.55 19.97 -16.77
CA LEU A 126 -8.53 18.97 -16.32
C LEU A 126 -9.97 19.27 -16.78
N GLY A 127 -10.32 20.57 -16.99
CA GLY A 127 -11.66 20.95 -17.48
C GLY A 127 -12.01 20.30 -18.82
N GLY A 128 -11.04 20.07 -19.70
CA GLY A 128 -11.25 19.37 -20.96
C GLY A 128 -11.51 17.87 -20.81
N LEU A 129 -11.12 17.27 -19.69
CA LEU A 129 -11.40 15.84 -19.41
C LEU A 129 -12.86 15.59 -19.02
N ASP A 130 -13.49 16.55 -18.36
CA ASP A 130 -14.92 16.46 -18.02
C ASP A 130 -15.79 16.50 -19.28
N GLU A 131 -15.33 17.24 -20.29
CA GLU A 131 -15.98 17.31 -21.61
C GLU A 131 -15.75 16.02 -22.45
N ALA A 132 -14.57 15.38 -22.31
CA ALA A 132 -14.25 14.11 -23.01
C ALA A 132 -15.02 12.89 -22.42
N GLY A 133 -15.56 13.01 -21.22
CA GLY A 133 -16.56 12.12 -20.62
C GLY A 133 -16.22 10.63 -20.62
N ALA A 134 -17.18 9.81 -21.10
CA ALA A 134 -17.08 8.35 -21.08
C ALA A 134 -15.95 7.82 -21.97
N SER A 135 -15.65 8.47 -23.11
CA SER A 135 -14.61 8.04 -24.04
C SER A 135 -13.20 8.00 -23.44
N CYS A 136 -12.94 8.84 -22.43
CA CYS A 136 -11.67 8.83 -21.72
C CYS A 136 -11.51 7.59 -20.81
N ARG A 137 -12.59 7.17 -20.16
CA ARG A 137 -12.56 6.07 -19.18
C ARG A 137 -12.31 4.69 -19.81
N ASP A 138 -12.66 4.52 -21.06
CA ASP A 138 -12.52 3.24 -21.78
C ASP A 138 -11.09 2.98 -22.25
N VAL A 139 -10.28 4.04 -22.44
CA VAL A 139 -8.95 3.95 -23.05
C VAL A 139 -7.81 4.40 -22.14
N ILE A 140 -8.12 5.17 -21.08
CA ILE A 140 -7.16 5.64 -20.08
C ILE A 140 -7.41 4.94 -18.75
N ASP A 141 -6.41 4.24 -18.25
CA ASP A 141 -6.53 3.52 -16.97
C ASP A 141 -6.53 4.47 -15.77
N ARG A 142 -5.80 5.59 -15.83
CA ARG A 142 -5.83 6.65 -14.80
C ARG A 142 -5.23 7.95 -15.32
N VAL A 143 -5.75 9.06 -14.81
CA VAL A 143 -5.25 10.41 -15.09
C VAL A 143 -4.40 10.90 -13.93
N PHE A 144 -3.33 11.65 -14.20
CA PHE A 144 -2.50 12.33 -13.21
C PHE A 144 -2.23 13.75 -13.65
N VAL A 145 -1.88 14.61 -12.67
CA VAL A 145 -1.48 16.00 -12.95
C VAL A 145 -0.03 16.21 -12.53
N TRP A 146 0.75 16.77 -13.44
CA TRP A 146 2.12 17.18 -13.13
C TRP A 146 2.14 18.29 -12.08
N ASN A 147 2.89 18.08 -11.03
CA ASN A 147 3.00 18.98 -9.89
C ASN A 147 4.43 19.51 -9.68
N GLY A 148 5.30 19.36 -10.68
CA GLY A 148 6.70 19.79 -10.61
C GLY A 148 7.64 18.84 -9.87
N TYR A 149 7.15 17.67 -9.39
CA TYR A 149 7.98 16.75 -8.61
C TYR A 149 8.08 15.37 -9.27
N SER A 150 9.30 14.93 -9.54
CA SER A 150 9.61 13.60 -10.12
C SER A 150 9.07 12.41 -9.30
N LYS A 151 8.79 12.61 -8.01
CA LYS A 151 8.12 11.61 -7.17
C LYS A 151 6.78 11.15 -7.70
N LEU A 152 6.11 11.97 -8.54
CA LEU A 152 4.86 11.60 -9.18
C LEU A 152 5.05 10.35 -10.04
N PHE A 153 6.15 10.24 -10.80
CA PHE A 153 6.43 9.05 -11.61
C PHE A 153 6.58 7.79 -10.76
N VAL A 154 7.23 7.90 -9.59
CA VAL A 154 7.28 6.78 -8.63
C VAL A 154 5.86 6.40 -8.19
N GLY A 155 5.01 7.39 -7.90
CA GLY A 155 3.60 7.18 -7.55
C GLY A 155 2.82 6.46 -8.64
N MET A 156 2.97 6.89 -9.91
CA MET A 156 2.33 6.27 -11.08
C MET A 156 2.79 4.83 -11.29
N ILE A 157 4.10 4.60 -11.24
CA ILE A 157 4.70 3.26 -11.38
C ILE A 157 4.19 2.32 -10.30
N LYS A 158 4.24 2.74 -9.04
CA LYS A 158 3.79 1.91 -7.91
C LYS A 158 2.29 1.69 -7.88
N TYR A 159 1.50 2.66 -8.34
CA TYR A 159 0.06 2.48 -8.55
C TYR A 159 -0.23 1.34 -9.53
N VAL A 160 0.42 1.33 -10.70
CA VAL A 160 0.26 0.27 -11.69
C VAL A 160 0.74 -1.08 -11.14
N GLU A 161 1.92 -1.11 -10.52
CA GLU A 161 2.45 -2.33 -9.91
C GLU A 161 1.51 -2.89 -8.85
N ASP A 162 0.94 -2.06 -7.97
CA ASP A 162 0.05 -2.50 -6.92
C ASP A 162 -1.27 -3.02 -7.47
N LEU A 163 -1.86 -2.33 -8.45
CA LEU A 163 -3.09 -2.75 -9.10
C LEU A 163 -2.94 -4.14 -9.76
N ARG A 164 -1.77 -4.42 -10.38
CA ARG A 164 -1.50 -5.68 -11.07
C ARG A 164 -1.12 -6.83 -10.13
N ASN A 165 -0.56 -6.52 -8.97
CA ASN A 165 -0.06 -7.56 -8.06
C ASN A 165 -1.00 -7.85 -6.89
N VAL A 166 -1.97 -6.97 -6.59
CA VAL A 166 -2.76 -7.07 -5.36
C VAL A 166 -3.45 -8.42 -5.19
N ASP A 167 -4.05 -8.97 -6.24
CA ASP A 167 -4.74 -10.26 -6.19
C ASP A 167 -3.78 -11.43 -5.88
N ASN A 168 -2.62 -11.43 -6.52
CA ASN A 168 -1.60 -12.43 -6.25
C ASN A 168 -1.05 -12.28 -4.83
N ASP A 169 -0.67 -11.05 -4.47
CA ASP A 169 0.08 -10.78 -3.26
C ASP A 169 -0.78 -10.92 -1.99
N THR A 170 -2.07 -10.56 -2.07
CA THR A 170 -3.01 -10.80 -0.98
C THR A 170 -3.26 -12.29 -0.77
N ARG A 171 -3.47 -13.04 -1.85
CA ARG A 171 -3.74 -14.48 -1.78
C ARG A 171 -2.53 -15.30 -1.33
N VAL A 172 -1.35 -15.03 -1.89
CA VAL A 172 -0.12 -15.80 -1.66
C VAL A 172 0.55 -15.39 -0.36
N GLY A 173 0.75 -14.07 -0.16
CA GLY A 173 1.51 -13.50 0.94
C GLY A 173 0.67 -12.86 2.04
N MET A 174 -0.68 -12.85 1.92
CA MET A 174 -1.57 -12.07 2.79
C MET A 174 -1.14 -10.61 2.93
N VAL A 175 -0.56 -10.08 1.85
CA VAL A 175 -0.12 -8.70 1.82
C VAL A 175 -1.30 -7.78 2.11
N ARG A 176 -1.07 -6.78 2.94
CA ARG A 176 -2.12 -5.87 3.40
C ARG A 176 -2.41 -4.80 2.35
N VAL A 177 -3.63 -4.27 2.41
CA VAL A 177 -4.14 -3.27 1.48
C VAL A 177 -4.46 -1.98 2.22
N VAL A 178 -3.96 -0.88 1.71
CA VAL A 178 -4.37 0.49 2.05
C VAL A 178 -5.35 0.93 0.99
N LEU A 179 -6.61 1.17 1.35
CA LEU A 179 -7.61 1.73 0.45
C LEU A 179 -7.61 3.26 0.60
N LEU A 180 -7.22 3.95 -0.45
CA LEU A 180 -7.28 5.41 -0.57
C LEU A 180 -8.53 5.77 -1.39
N ILE A 181 -9.41 6.63 -0.84
CA ILE A 181 -10.60 7.12 -1.52
C ILE A 181 -10.42 8.62 -1.75
N GLU A 182 -10.27 9.01 -3.02
CA GLU A 182 -10.03 10.40 -3.44
C GLU A 182 -10.38 10.54 -4.91
N ASP A 183 -11.36 11.34 -5.26
CA ASP A 183 -11.81 11.57 -6.64
C ASP A 183 -11.06 12.70 -7.34
N SER A 184 -10.49 13.63 -6.59
CA SER A 184 -9.77 14.76 -7.15
C SER A 184 -8.41 14.34 -7.71
N VAL A 185 -8.26 14.43 -9.03
CA VAL A 185 -7.00 14.17 -9.76
C VAL A 185 -5.84 14.93 -9.15
N ARG A 186 -6.07 16.20 -8.80
CA ARG A 186 -5.06 17.06 -8.16
C ARG A 186 -4.59 16.49 -6.83
N TYR A 187 -5.51 16.03 -5.98
CA TYR A 187 -5.16 15.56 -4.65
C TYR A 187 -4.52 14.18 -4.72
N TYR A 188 -5.08 13.19 -5.42
CA TYR A 188 -4.44 11.89 -5.45
C TYR A 188 -3.10 11.88 -6.18
N SER A 189 -2.90 12.76 -7.19
CA SER A 189 -1.57 12.95 -7.81
C SER A 189 -0.50 13.42 -6.83
N ARG A 190 -0.90 14.15 -5.79
CA ARG A 190 0.00 14.57 -4.70
C ARG A 190 0.11 13.50 -3.62
N TYR A 191 -0.98 12.80 -3.29
CA TYR A 191 -1.02 11.86 -2.16
C TYR A 191 -0.38 10.52 -2.45
N LEU A 192 -0.59 9.96 -3.64
CA LEU A 192 -0.03 8.65 -3.96
C LEU A 192 1.50 8.61 -3.80
N PRO A 193 2.28 9.55 -4.37
CA PRO A 193 3.72 9.57 -4.17
C PRO A 193 4.13 9.68 -2.69
N LEU A 194 3.39 10.48 -1.94
CA LEU A 194 3.62 10.71 -0.52
C LEU A 194 3.31 9.45 0.29
N LEU A 195 2.17 8.82 0.04
CA LEU A 195 1.73 7.60 0.71
C LEU A 195 2.69 6.45 0.39
N TYR A 196 3.11 6.30 -0.87
CA TYR A 196 4.14 5.32 -1.24
C TYR A 196 5.47 5.56 -0.52
N SER A 197 5.90 6.82 -0.41
CA SER A 197 7.12 7.16 0.34
C SER A 197 7.01 6.76 1.81
N VAL A 198 5.85 6.98 2.43
CA VAL A 198 5.58 6.58 3.83
C VAL A 198 5.57 5.05 3.95
N VAL A 199 4.79 4.34 3.12
CA VAL A 199 4.68 2.88 3.14
C VAL A 199 6.06 2.24 2.99
N MET A 200 6.86 2.70 2.01
CA MET A 200 8.19 2.14 1.76
C MET A 200 9.14 2.40 2.91
N LYS A 201 9.19 3.64 3.40
CA LYS A 201 10.05 4.00 4.53
C LYS A 201 9.71 3.21 5.79
N GLN A 202 8.42 3.07 6.11
CA GLN A 202 7.99 2.31 7.28
C GLN A 202 8.29 0.82 7.12
N THR A 203 8.06 0.24 5.92
CA THR A 203 8.40 -1.16 5.66
C THR A 203 9.91 -1.39 5.74
N GLN A 204 10.70 -0.49 5.17
CA GLN A 204 12.16 -0.56 5.22
C GLN A 204 12.68 -0.53 6.67
N GLN A 205 12.18 0.36 7.51
CA GLN A 205 12.56 0.44 8.94
C GLN A 205 12.32 -0.91 9.63
N LEU A 206 11.18 -1.56 9.39
CA LEU A 206 10.88 -2.87 9.97
C LEU A 206 11.82 -3.98 9.46
N VAL A 207 12.18 -3.92 8.18
CA VAL A 207 13.10 -4.90 7.58
C VAL A 207 14.53 -4.72 8.08
N GLU A 208 14.96 -3.48 8.34
CA GLU A 208 16.28 -3.15 8.89
C GLU A 208 16.45 -3.57 10.35
N GLU A 209 15.36 -3.58 11.14
CA GLU A 209 15.39 -4.07 12.53
C GLU A 209 15.74 -5.57 12.62
N GLU A 210 15.63 -6.30 11.52
CA GLU A 210 15.96 -7.72 11.48
C GLU A 210 17.41 -7.98 11.05
N ARG A 211 18.08 -8.85 11.79
CA ARG A 211 19.44 -9.33 11.46
C ARG A 211 19.36 -10.34 10.30
N SER A 212 19.14 -9.85 9.08
CA SER A 212 19.05 -10.68 7.88
C SER A 212 20.03 -10.22 6.79
N VAL A 213 20.30 -11.09 5.83
CA VAL A 213 21.16 -10.80 4.66
C VAL A 213 20.46 -9.76 3.76
N GLU A 214 21.20 -8.86 3.13
CA GLU A 214 20.66 -7.79 2.27
C GLU A 214 19.72 -8.31 1.17
N THR A 215 20.04 -9.42 0.53
CA THR A 215 19.16 -10.03 -0.48
C THR A 215 17.78 -10.39 0.09
N TYR A 216 17.72 -10.85 1.33
CA TYR A 216 16.48 -11.20 2.00
C TYR A 216 15.67 -9.94 2.36
N LYS A 217 16.33 -8.87 2.78
CA LYS A 217 15.69 -7.57 3.05
C LYS A 217 14.98 -7.04 1.80
N ILE A 218 15.66 -7.09 0.64
CA ILE A 218 15.07 -6.69 -0.64
C ILE A 218 13.82 -7.52 -0.99
N LEU A 219 13.87 -8.83 -0.75
CA LEU A 219 12.71 -9.70 -0.97
C LEU A 219 11.54 -9.34 -0.05
N ARG A 220 11.81 -9.05 1.22
CA ARG A 220 10.77 -8.67 2.19
C ARG A 220 10.06 -7.36 1.83
N MET A 221 10.73 -6.42 1.16
CA MET A 221 10.11 -5.20 0.63
C MET A 221 8.97 -5.48 -0.37
N ARG A 222 8.93 -6.67 -1.00
CA ARG A 222 7.81 -7.06 -1.87
C ARG A 222 6.51 -7.29 -1.10
N GLY A 223 6.61 -7.64 0.18
CA GLY A 223 5.48 -7.81 1.10
C GLY A 223 4.93 -6.50 1.68
N ARG A 224 5.40 -5.33 1.22
CA ARG A 224 4.86 -4.04 1.63
C ARG A 224 3.36 -3.94 1.34
N PRO A 225 2.59 -3.19 2.14
CA PRO A 225 1.19 -2.92 1.84
C PRO A 225 0.99 -2.38 0.43
N LYS A 226 -0.06 -2.86 -0.24
CA LYS A 226 -0.50 -2.35 -1.54
C LYS A 226 -1.42 -1.17 -1.35
N VAL A 227 -1.28 -0.14 -2.18
CA VAL A 227 -2.16 1.03 -2.16
C VAL A 227 -3.11 0.93 -3.33
N LEU A 228 -4.41 0.87 -3.03
CA LEU A 228 -5.47 0.92 -4.03
C LEU A 228 -6.19 2.25 -3.95
N LEU A 229 -6.44 2.88 -5.09
CA LEU A 229 -7.15 4.13 -5.23
C LEU A 229 -8.56 3.87 -5.73
N ALA A 230 -9.56 4.40 -5.03
CA ALA A 230 -10.94 4.52 -5.49
C ALA A 230 -11.28 5.99 -5.73
N THR A 231 -11.99 6.27 -6.81
CA THR A 231 -12.41 7.64 -7.21
C THR A 231 -13.92 7.84 -7.15
N SER A 232 -14.66 6.81 -6.74
CA SER A 232 -16.11 6.91 -6.45
C SER A 232 -16.48 6.01 -5.27
N TYR A 233 -17.69 6.19 -4.76
CA TYR A 233 -18.25 5.39 -3.69
C TYR A 233 -18.37 3.92 -4.09
N GLU A 234 -18.83 3.66 -5.31
CA GLU A 234 -19.06 2.33 -5.88
C GLU A 234 -17.73 1.59 -6.05
N GLU A 235 -16.71 2.26 -6.59
CA GLU A 235 -15.36 1.72 -6.70
C GLU A 235 -14.79 1.39 -5.31
N ALA A 236 -14.98 2.30 -4.34
CA ALA A 236 -14.54 2.08 -2.96
C ALA A 236 -15.21 0.87 -2.31
N VAL A 237 -16.54 0.70 -2.49
CA VAL A 237 -17.28 -0.46 -1.98
C VAL A 237 -16.79 -1.75 -2.63
N ALA A 238 -16.63 -1.77 -3.95
CA ALA A 238 -16.15 -2.94 -4.68
C ALA A 238 -14.76 -3.39 -4.22
N LEU A 239 -13.83 -2.43 -4.06
CA LEU A 239 -12.48 -2.71 -3.54
C LEU A 239 -12.50 -3.13 -2.07
N TYR A 240 -13.34 -2.48 -1.25
CA TYR A 240 -13.52 -2.86 0.15
C TYR A 240 -13.97 -4.32 0.27
N GLU A 241 -15.05 -4.71 -0.43
CA GLU A 241 -15.61 -6.05 -0.36
C GLU A 241 -14.64 -7.11 -0.88
N ARG A 242 -13.94 -6.82 -1.98
CA ARG A 242 -12.95 -7.73 -2.56
C ARG A 242 -11.76 -7.99 -1.65
N TYR A 243 -11.27 -6.95 -0.95
CA TYR A 243 -10.05 -7.03 -0.16
C TYR A 243 -10.30 -6.91 1.35
N GLU A 244 -11.54 -7.01 1.81
CA GLU A 244 -11.90 -6.86 3.23
C GLU A 244 -11.01 -7.66 4.20
N PRO A 245 -10.66 -8.95 3.95
CA PRO A 245 -9.80 -9.71 4.85
C PRO A 245 -8.37 -9.18 4.95
N TYR A 246 -7.95 -8.42 3.95
CA TYR A 246 -6.57 -7.92 3.81
C TYR A 246 -6.44 -6.44 4.13
N LEU A 247 -7.53 -5.73 4.39
CA LEU A 247 -7.47 -4.30 4.67
C LEU A 247 -6.61 -4.01 5.89
N LEU A 248 -5.66 -3.10 5.72
CA LEU A 248 -4.83 -2.50 6.75
C LEU A 248 -5.48 -1.24 7.29
N THR A 249 -5.99 -0.42 6.38
CA THR A 249 -6.64 0.86 6.69
C THR A 249 -7.46 1.34 5.50
N VAL A 250 -8.40 2.24 5.77
CA VAL A 250 -9.07 3.09 4.78
C VAL A 250 -8.71 4.55 5.09
N ILE A 251 -8.22 5.25 4.07
CA ILE A 251 -7.93 6.68 4.10
C ILE A 251 -8.90 7.33 3.10
N SER A 252 -9.79 8.19 3.56
CA SER A 252 -10.88 8.70 2.74
C SER A 252 -10.94 10.22 2.74
N ASP A 253 -11.19 10.79 1.57
CA ASP A 253 -11.77 12.13 1.50
C ASP A 253 -13.17 12.16 2.14
N VAL A 254 -13.67 13.33 2.40
CA VAL A 254 -15.05 13.56 2.90
C VAL A 254 -16.04 13.58 1.75
N ARG A 255 -15.69 14.29 0.67
CA ARG A 255 -16.58 14.60 -0.45
C ARG A 255 -16.09 13.91 -1.72
N PHE A 256 -16.91 13.08 -2.32
CA PHE A 256 -16.66 12.44 -3.60
C PHE A 256 -17.94 11.90 -4.23
N PHE A 257 -17.85 11.46 -5.50
CA PHE A 257 -19.01 11.01 -6.27
C PHE A 257 -19.60 9.70 -5.71
N LYS A 258 -20.94 9.72 -5.60
CA LYS A 258 -21.79 8.56 -5.31
C LYS A 258 -23.01 8.59 -6.24
N ASP A 259 -23.29 7.45 -6.91
CA ASP A 259 -24.37 7.35 -7.90
C ASP A 259 -24.28 8.44 -8.99
N GLY A 260 -23.05 8.86 -9.36
CA GLY A 260 -22.79 9.87 -10.35
C GLY A 260 -23.02 11.33 -9.88
N VAL A 261 -23.33 11.55 -8.60
CA VAL A 261 -23.54 12.88 -7.98
C VAL A 261 -22.52 13.08 -6.86
N GLU A 262 -22.00 14.30 -6.73
CA GLU A 262 -21.11 14.65 -5.63
C GLU A 262 -21.86 14.62 -4.30
N ASP A 263 -21.41 13.76 -3.36
CA ASP A 263 -21.97 13.64 -2.02
C ASP A 263 -20.99 14.23 -0.98
N ALA A 264 -21.40 15.29 -0.32
CA ALA A 264 -20.60 16.02 0.67
C ALA A 264 -20.26 15.20 1.93
N GLU A 265 -20.95 14.09 2.18
CA GLU A 265 -20.79 13.23 3.35
C GLU A 265 -20.40 11.78 2.98
N ALA A 266 -20.02 11.54 1.71
CA ALA A 266 -19.71 10.22 1.19
C ALA A 266 -18.65 9.49 2.03
N GLY A 267 -17.58 10.17 2.43
CA GLY A 267 -16.52 9.62 3.24
C GLY A 267 -16.97 9.21 4.64
N PHE A 268 -17.77 10.03 5.29
CA PHE A 268 -18.32 9.69 6.61
C PHE A 268 -19.27 8.50 6.54
N ARG A 269 -20.12 8.43 5.50
CA ARG A 269 -21.00 7.26 5.27
C ARG A 269 -20.21 6.00 5.02
N PHE A 270 -19.19 6.08 4.18
CA PHE A 270 -18.31 4.93 3.89
C PHE A 270 -17.59 4.45 5.15
N LEU A 271 -17.00 5.35 5.94
CA LEU A 271 -16.31 4.98 7.17
C LEU A 271 -17.26 4.49 8.26
N SER A 272 -18.48 5.01 8.35
CA SER A 272 -19.51 4.47 9.25
C SER A 272 -19.84 3.02 8.91
N MET A 273 -20.07 2.70 7.63
CA MET A 273 -20.26 1.33 7.15
C MET A 273 -19.04 0.45 7.50
N THR A 274 -17.84 0.96 7.24
CA THR A 274 -16.59 0.25 7.53
C THR A 274 -16.47 -0.07 9.02
N LYS A 275 -16.73 0.90 9.89
CA LYS A 275 -16.67 0.72 11.36
C LYS A 275 -17.75 -0.19 11.90
N GLN A 276 -18.93 -0.22 11.30
CA GLN A 276 -19.98 -1.18 11.67
C GLN A 276 -19.56 -2.62 11.35
N ARG A 277 -18.91 -2.85 10.21
CA ARG A 277 -18.45 -4.19 9.80
C ARG A 277 -17.15 -4.60 10.51
N LYS A 278 -16.24 -3.65 10.71
CA LYS A 278 -14.91 -3.85 11.34
C LYS A 278 -14.59 -2.71 12.31
N PRO A 279 -15.08 -2.76 13.56
CA PRO A 279 -14.86 -1.70 14.55
C PRO A 279 -13.39 -1.37 14.80
N ASP A 280 -12.53 -2.39 14.77
CA ASP A 280 -11.10 -2.26 15.07
C ASP A 280 -10.24 -1.87 13.86
N LEU A 281 -10.81 -1.77 12.64
CA LEU A 281 -10.05 -1.33 11.48
C LEU A 281 -9.67 0.16 11.65
N PRO A 282 -8.37 0.50 11.68
CA PRO A 282 -7.96 1.89 11.69
C PRO A 282 -8.40 2.60 10.42
N VAL A 283 -8.97 3.78 10.55
CA VAL A 283 -9.43 4.59 9.43
C VAL A 283 -9.02 6.05 9.62
N MET A 284 -8.86 6.76 8.51
CA MET A 284 -8.47 8.16 8.51
C MET A 284 -9.36 8.97 7.56
N ILE A 285 -9.82 10.12 8.00
CA ILE A 285 -10.40 11.16 7.15
C ILE A 285 -9.30 12.14 6.74
N GLN A 286 -9.31 12.50 5.47
CA GLN A 286 -8.54 13.61 4.93
C GLN A 286 -9.51 14.70 4.47
N SER A 287 -9.29 15.93 4.92
CA SER A 287 -10.14 17.06 4.52
C SER A 287 -9.34 18.36 4.52
N SER A 288 -9.72 19.28 3.64
CA SER A 288 -9.27 20.68 3.68
C SER A 288 -10.07 21.54 4.66
N GLU A 289 -11.19 21.01 5.19
CA GLU A 289 -12.10 21.69 6.10
C GLU A 289 -11.81 21.24 7.54
N PRO A 290 -11.31 22.13 8.44
CA PRO A 290 -10.97 21.78 9.82
C PRO A 290 -12.16 21.26 10.65
N ASP A 291 -13.37 21.71 10.35
CA ASP A 291 -14.61 21.34 11.06
C ASP A 291 -14.93 19.84 10.95
N ASN A 292 -14.41 19.18 9.92
CA ASN A 292 -14.55 17.74 9.74
C ASN A 292 -13.73 16.92 10.76
N ARG A 293 -12.84 17.56 11.51
CA ARG A 293 -11.99 16.89 12.51
C ARG A 293 -12.80 16.31 13.67
N GLU A 294 -13.73 17.07 14.21
CA GLU A 294 -14.57 16.61 15.31
C GLU A 294 -15.48 15.46 14.88
N LYS A 295 -16.05 15.54 13.69
CA LYS A 295 -16.85 14.46 13.10
C LYS A 295 -16.02 13.19 12.90
N ALA A 296 -14.77 13.33 12.42
CA ALA A 296 -13.85 12.18 12.26
C ALA A 296 -13.56 11.51 13.60
N TYR A 297 -13.25 12.28 14.64
CA TYR A 297 -12.98 11.74 15.97
C TYR A 297 -14.22 11.08 16.60
N ALA A 298 -15.42 11.62 16.37
CA ALA A 298 -16.66 10.99 16.83
C ALA A 298 -16.92 9.62 16.20
N LEU A 299 -16.41 9.37 14.98
CA LEU A 299 -16.42 8.06 14.32
C LEU A 299 -15.25 7.13 14.72
N GLY A 300 -14.37 7.59 15.62
CA GLY A 300 -13.14 6.86 15.94
C GLY A 300 -12.15 6.81 14.76
N ALA A 301 -12.21 7.79 13.86
CA ALA A 301 -11.28 7.95 12.75
C ALA A 301 -10.15 8.94 13.13
N SER A 302 -8.95 8.71 12.60
CA SER A 302 -7.90 9.73 12.59
C SER A 302 -8.25 10.83 11.58
N PHE A 303 -7.68 12.02 11.76
CA PHE A 303 -7.87 13.14 10.85
C PHE A 303 -6.53 13.67 10.34
N ALA A 304 -6.47 13.99 9.05
CA ALA A 304 -5.35 14.68 8.43
C ALA A 304 -5.83 15.85 7.57
N ASP A 305 -5.18 17.00 7.70
CA ASP A 305 -5.44 18.17 6.87
C ASP A 305 -4.74 18.01 5.52
N LYS A 306 -5.54 18.03 4.43
CA LYS A 306 -5.05 17.91 3.05
C LYS A 306 -4.03 18.99 2.66
N ASN A 307 -4.11 20.17 3.25
CA ASN A 307 -3.26 21.30 2.95
C ASN A 307 -2.05 21.40 3.89
N SER A 308 -1.97 20.52 4.90
CA SER A 308 -0.87 20.54 5.87
C SER A 308 0.48 20.27 5.24
N ASN A 309 1.46 21.08 5.56
CA ASN A 309 2.87 20.83 5.24
C ASN A 309 3.45 19.65 6.03
N THR A 310 2.76 19.21 7.08
CA THR A 310 3.15 18.08 7.93
C THR A 310 2.43 16.77 7.59
N LEU A 311 1.66 16.73 6.51
CA LEU A 311 0.86 15.57 6.11
C LEU A 311 1.69 14.27 6.02
N ALA A 312 2.92 14.33 5.48
CA ALA A 312 3.81 13.15 5.42
C ALA A 312 4.16 12.63 6.83
N ARG A 313 4.38 13.55 7.78
CA ARG A 313 4.67 13.20 9.17
C ARG A 313 3.43 12.62 9.86
N GLU A 314 2.28 13.21 9.63
CA GLU A 314 0.99 12.75 10.19
C GLU A 314 0.65 11.33 9.70
N LEU A 315 0.79 11.08 8.39
CA LEU A 315 0.67 9.74 7.83
C LEU A 315 1.70 8.77 8.44
N GLY A 316 2.96 9.18 8.56
CA GLY A 316 4.00 8.37 9.18
C GLY A 316 3.66 7.99 10.64
N LEU A 317 3.17 8.94 11.43
CA LEU A 317 2.71 8.70 12.80
C LEU A 317 1.50 7.76 12.83
N PHE A 318 0.54 7.93 11.93
CA PHE A 318 -0.61 7.05 11.81
C PHE A 318 -0.18 5.60 11.51
N PHE A 319 0.74 5.40 10.57
CA PHE A 319 1.30 4.08 10.28
C PHE A 319 1.99 3.47 11.50
N GLN A 320 2.78 4.25 12.22
CA GLN A 320 3.49 3.76 13.41
C GLN A 320 2.56 3.43 14.57
N THR A 321 1.59 4.31 14.85
CA THR A 321 0.76 4.21 16.06
C THR A 321 -0.49 3.35 15.89
N GLN A 322 -1.07 3.34 14.70
CA GLN A 322 -2.36 2.67 14.43
C GLN A 322 -2.22 1.41 13.56
N LEU A 323 -1.23 1.37 12.65
CA LEU A 323 -1.12 0.29 11.67
C LEU A 323 -0.06 -0.78 12.03
N GLY A 324 0.54 -0.69 13.21
CA GLY A 324 1.48 -1.68 13.73
C GLY A 324 2.92 -1.57 13.20
N PHE A 325 3.29 -0.48 12.51
CA PHE A 325 4.66 -0.27 12.03
C PHE A 325 5.61 0.25 13.11
N GLY A 326 5.09 0.78 14.21
CA GLY A 326 5.88 1.19 15.36
C GLY A 326 6.04 0.09 16.43
N PRO A 327 6.60 0.42 17.61
CA PRO A 327 6.65 -0.47 18.74
C PRO A 327 5.25 -0.99 19.11
N PHE A 328 5.16 -2.25 19.55
CA PHE A 328 3.93 -2.73 20.17
C PHE A 328 3.78 -2.11 21.56
N VAL A 329 2.67 -1.45 21.78
CA VAL A 329 2.36 -0.84 23.07
C VAL A 329 1.35 -1.71 23.79
N PHE A 330 1.79 -2.39 24.87
CA PHE A 330 0.90 -3.16 25.72
C PHE A 330 0.11 -2.20 26.60
N ARG A 331 -1.23 -2.32 26.55
CA ARG A 331 -2.16 -1.47 27.29
C ARG A 331 -3.07 -2.31 28.18
N ASN A 332 -3.57 -1.70 29.26
CA ASN A 332 -4.67 -2.25 30.02
C ASN A 332 -6.03 -1.96 29.32
N PRO A 333 -7.16 -2.53 29.81
CA PRO A 333 -8.49 -2.23 29.27
C PRO A 333 -8.88 -0.74 29.33
N GLU A 334 -8.31 0.03 30.23
CA GLU A 334 -8.51 1.47 30.43
C GLU A 334 -7.70 2.28 29.40
N GLY A 335 -6.83 1.63 28.60
CA GLY A 335 -6.03 2.27 27.55
C GLY A 335 -4.66 2.78 28.02
N GLU A 336 -4.30 2.59 29.30
CA GLU A 336 -3.01 3.00 29.85
C GLU A 336 -1.89 2.08 29.37
N GLU A 337 -0.74 2.67 29.09
CA GLU A 337 0.44 1.92 28.67
C GLU A 337 1.08 1.18 29.85
N ILE A 338 1.29 -0.13 29.66
CA ILE A 338 1.98 -0.99 30.64
C ILE A 338 3.45 -1.17 30.24
N SER A 339 3.72 -1.46 28.98
CA SER A 339 5.06 -1.70 28.45
C SER A 339 5.09 -1.55 26.93
N ARG A 340 6.30 -1.60 26.34
CA ARG A 340 6.51 -1.55 24.89
C ARG A 340 7.45 -2.66 24.45
N ALA A 341 7.24 -3.10 23.19
CA ALA A 341 8.17 -3.98 22.50
C ALA A 341 8.52 -3.37 21.12
N ARG A 342 9.79 -3.16 20.86
CA ARG A 342 10.29 -2.58 19.60
C ARG A 342 10.49 -3.65 18.54
N ASN A 343 10.84 -4.85 18.96
CA ASN A 343 11.16 -5.97 18.11
C ASN A 343 10.56 -7.28 18.62
N MET A 344 10.71 -8.35 17.83
CA MET A 344 10.14 -9.67 18.14
C MET A 344 10.70 -10.28 19.43
N GLN A 345 11.95 -10.00 19.79
CA GLN A 345 12.54 -10.50 21.02
C GLN A 345 11.89 -9.86 22.24
N GLU A 346 11.86 -8.50 22.28
CA GLU A 346 11.20 -7.73 23.34
C GLU A 346 9.71 -8.11 23.44
N PHE A 347 9.04 -8.31 22.28
CA PHE A 347 7.64 -8.74 22.25
C PHE A 347 7.45 -10.09 22.96
N GLY A 348 8.33 -11.07 22.69
CA GLY A 348 8.29 -12.36 23.37
C GLY A 348 8.57 -12.27 24.89
N GLU A 349 9.49 -11.41 25.29
CA GLU A 349 9.81 -11.16 26.70
C GLU A 349 8.61 -10.53 27.43
N GLN A 350 8.02 -9.47 26.84
CA GLN A 350 6.84 -8.80 27.40
C GLN A 350 5.62 -9.73 27.45
N MET A 351 5.39 -10.53 26.40
CA MET A 351 4.27 -11.47 26.33
C MET A 351 4.23 -12.43 27.51
N ARG A 352 5.39 -12.81 28.04
CA ARG A 352 5.50 -13.67 29.23
C ARG A 352 5.17 -12.95 30.55
N ALA A 353 5.34 -11.62 30.58
CA ALA A 353 5.29 -10.81 31.80
C ALA A 353 4.01 -9.97 31.96
N ILE A 354 3.34 -9.59 30.83
CA ILE A 354 2.17 -8.70 30.88
C ILE A 354 1.03 -9.27 31.71
N PRO A 355 0.23 -8.41 32.39
CA PRO A 355 -0.98 -8.84 33.10
C PRO A 355 -1.98 -9.55 32.18
N ALA A 356 -2.77 -10.47 32.77
CA ALA A 356 -3.82 -11.20 32.04
C ALA A 356 -4.84 -10.27 31.39
N ALA A 357 -5.22 -9.18 32.06
CA ALA A 357 -6.15 -8.18 31.50
C ALA A 357 -5.60 -7.53 30.20
N SER A 358 -4.30 -7.21 30.15
CA SER A 358 -3.65 -6.67 28.96
C SER A 358 -3.60 -7.70 27.84
N LEU A 359 -3.30 -8.96 28.16
CA LEU A 359 -3.28 -10.05 27.18
C LEU A 359 -4.65 -10.19 26.49
N LEU A 360 -5.72 -10.27 27.27
CA LEU A 360 -7.09 -10.35 26.74
C LEU A 360 -7.47 -9.12 25.94
N TYR A 361 -7.20 -7.92 26.46
CA TYR A 361 -7.49 -6.65 25.76
C TYR A 361 -6.93 -6.62 24.34
N HIS A 362 -5.70 -7.10 24.15
CA HIS A 362 -5.06 -7.12 22.85
C HIS A 362 -5.48 -8.32 21.98
N ALA A 363 -5.73 -9.48 22.59
CA ALA A 363 -6.15 -10.67 21.87
C ALA A 363 -7.55 -10.51 21.26
N ASP A 364 -8.52 -10.01 22.02
CA ASP A 364 -9.90 -9.73 21.57
C ASP A 364 -9.95 -8.78 20.37
N ARG A 365 -8.98 -7.89 20.24
CA ARG A 365 -8.89 -6.87 19.17
C ARG A 365 -7.94 -7.23 18.05
N ASN A 366 -7.40 -8.45 18.04
CA ASN A 366 -6.43 -8.90 17.04
C ASN A 366 -5.19 -8.00 16.88
N HIS A 367 -4.83 -7.22 17.92
CA HIS A 367 -3.70 -6.31 17.87
C HIS A 367 -2.37 -7.04 17.64
N PHE A 368 -2.21 -8.24 18.23
CA PHE A 368 -0.99 -9.06 18.04
C PHE A 368 -0.82 -9.48 16.59
N SER A 369 -1.86 -10.01 15.96
CA SER A 369 -1.79 -10.43 14.57
C SER A 369 -1.56 -9.26 13.62
N ALA A 370 -2.15 -8.09 13.88
CA ALA A 370 -1.95 -6.88 13.10
C ALA A 370 -0.48 -6.42 13.14
N TRP A 371 0.12 -6.37 14.33
CA TRP A 371 1.51 -5.97 14.53
C TRP A 371 2.50 -6.96 13.89
N LEU A 372 2.26 -8.25 14.05
CA LEU A 372 3.05 -9.31 13.44
C LEU A 372 2.96 -9.28 11.91
N MET A 373 1.77 -9.00 11.39
CA MET A 373 1.54 -8.88 9.95
C MET A 373 2.34 -7.72 9.35
N ALA A 374 2.38 -6.56 10.01
CA ALA A 374 3.18 -5.41 9.58
C ALA A 374 4.67 -5.76 9.48
N ARG A 375 5.16 -6.66 10.33
CA ARG A 375 6.54 -7.16 10.34
C ARG A 375 6.80 -8.32 9.37
N GLY A 376 5.84 -8.66 8.53
CA GLY A 376 5.97 -9.75 7.59
C GLY A 376 5.97 -11.15 8.21
N GLU A 377 5.58 -11.27 9.49
CA GLU A 377 5.40 -12.55 10.16
C GLU A 377 4.04 -13.17 9.82
N VAL A 378 3.77 -13.24 8.51
CA VAL A 378 2.46 -13.56 7.93
C VAL A 378 1.89 -14.87 8.46
N ARG A 379 2.71 -15.93 8.49
CA ARG A 379 2.27 -17.27 8.94
C ARG A 379 1.91 -17.26 10.41
N PHE A 380 2.74 -16.62 11.23
CA PHE A 380 2.50 -16.53 12.66
C PHE A 380 1.28 -15.65 12.98
N ALA A 381 1.17 -14.52 12.30
CA ALA A 381 0.00 -13.65 12.43
C ALA A 381 -1.30 -14.37 12.04
N ARG A 382 -1.27 -15.22 11.00
CA ARG A 382 -2.40 -16.04 10.58
C ARG A 382 -2.81 -17.05 11.64
N ILE A 383 -1.83 -17.72 12.27
CA ILE A 383 -2.09 -18.67 13.36
C ILE A 383 -2.78 -17.95 14.51
N ILE A 384 -2.22 -16.83 15.01
CA ILE A 384 -2.81 -16.08 16.14
C ILE A 384 -4.19 -15.55 15.79
N ARG A 385 -4.40 -15.03 14.57
CA ARG A 385 -5.69 -14.45 14.16
C ARG A 385 -6.85 -15.45 14.17
N ASN A 386 -6.57 -16.72 13.96
CA ASN A 386 -7.59 -17.77 13.90
C ASN A 386 -8.07 -18.25 15.26
N TYR A 387 -7.44 -17.79 16.35
CA TYR A 387 -7.80 -18.18 17.71
C TYR A 387 -8.23 -16.96 18.53
N LEU A 388 -9.44 -17.05 19.06
CA LEU A 388 -10.00 -16.06 19.98
C LEU A 388 -9.73 -16.48 21.42
N PRO A 389 -9.74 -15.55 22.39
CA PRO A 389 -9.56 -15.90 23.82
C PRO A 389 -10.52 -16.97 24.32
N GLU A 390 -11.73 -17.02 23.78
CA GLU A 390 -12.78 -18.01 24.11
C GLU A 390 -12.47 -19.45 23.65
N ASP A 391 -11.50 -19.63 22.75
CA ASP A 391 -11.05 -20.96 22.33
C ASP A 391 -10.13 -21.64 23.35
N PHE A 392 -9.78 -20.92 24.43
CA PHE A 392 -8.87 -21.39 25.48
C PHE A 392 -9.59 -21.52 26.81
N THR A 393 -9.16 -22.47 27.64
CA THR A 393 -9.72 -22.65 28.99
C THR A 393 -9.40 -21.52 29.96
N GLY A 394 -8.45 -20.66 29.59
CA GLY A 394 -8.09 -19.47 30.36
C GLY A 394 -6.87 -18.73 29.82
N THR A 395 -6.57 -17.60 30.45
CA THR A 395 -5.49 -16.70 30.01
C THR A 395 -4.10 -17.33 30.07
N ALA A 396 -3.88 -18.29 30.96
CA ALA A 396 -2.61 -19.01 31.06
C ALA A 396 -2.37 -19.87 29.80
N GLU A 397 -3.39 -20.58 29.32
CA GLU A 397 -3.31 -21.41 28.12
C GLU A 397 -3.14 -20.56 26.86
N LEU A 398 -3.87 -19.45 26.76
CA LEU A 398 -3.70 -18.48 25.65
C LEU A 398 -2.26 -17.94 25.61
N ARG A 399 -1.73 -17.55 26.79
CA ARG A 399 -0.34 -17.06 26.89
C ARG A 399 0.66 -18.12 26.46
N ASP A 400 0.53 -19.33 26.97
CA ASP A 400 1.37 -20.47 26.62
C ASP A 400 1.34 -20.75 25.13
N PHE A 401 0.17 -20.71 24.50
CA PHE A 401 0.00 -20.89 23.07
C PHE A 401 0.80 -19.84 22.29
N ILE A 402 0.61 -18.55 22.59
CA ILE A 402 1.32 -17.47 21.90
C ILE A 402 2.82 -17.56 22.14
N CYS A 403 3.29 -17.83 23.36
CA CYS A 403 4.71 -17.94 23.69
C CYS A 403 5.38 -19.12 22.97
N ARG A 404 4.74 -20.29 22.92
CA ARG A 404 5.28 -21.46 22.19
C ARG A 404 5.39 -21.18 20.72
N ALA A 405 4.37 -20.55 20.11
CA ALA A 405 4.40 -20.19 18.70
C ALA A 405 5.51 -19.17 18.39
N LEU A 406 5.78 -18.20 19.30
CA LEU A 406 6.93 -17.29 19.22
C LEU A 406 8.28 -18.01 19.30
N ASP A 407 8.43 -18.93 20.25
CA ASP A 407 9.66 -19.68 20.43
C ASP A 407 9.97 -20.57 19.22
N ASP A 408 8.94 -21.17 18.61
CA ASP A 408 9.06 -21.96 17.39
C ASP A 408 9.48 -21.10 16.20
N LEU A 409 8.90 -19.90 16.06
CA LEU A 409 9.30 -18.94 15.04
C LEU A 409 10.77 -18.55 15.18
N GLN A 410 11.23 -18.23 16.37
CA GLN A 410 12.62 -17.84 16.63
C GLN A 410 13.60 -19.00 16.39
N ARG A 411 13.27 -20.20 16.87
CA ARG A 411 14.07 -21.43 16.61
C ARG A 411 14.22 -21.71 15.13
N GLY A 412 13.14 -21.53 14.39
CA GLY A 412 13.11 -21.68 12.99
C GLY A 412 14.02 -20.70 12.24
N LYS A 413 13.99 -19.42 12.60
CA LYS A 413 14.88 -18.39 12.02
C LYS A 413 16.36 -18.70 12.29
N SER A 414 16.69 -19.15 13.50
CA SER A 414 18.06 -19.48 13.87
C SER A 414 18.63 -20.69 13.11
N ARG A 415 17.79 -21.67 12.75
CA ARG A 415 18.19 -22.81 11.92
C ARG A 415 18.42 -22.42 10.46
N GLY A 416 17.61 -21.54 9.90
CA GLY A 416 17.75 -21.01 8.54
C GLY A 416 19.05 -20.22 8.34
N VAL A 417 19.48 -19.45 9.34
CA VAL A 417 20.73 -18.69 9.31
C VAL A 417 21.97 -19.62 9.33
N LYS A 418 21.89 -20.78 10.01
CA LYS A 418 23.01 -21.76 10.02
C LYS A 418 23.19 -22.48 8.68
N ILE A 419 22.11 -22.74 7.94
CA ILE A 419 22.17 -23.40 6.62
C ILE A 419 22.76 -22.44 5.58
N GLY A 420 22.42 -21.15 5.62
CA GLY A 420 22.98 -20.13 4.72
C GLY A 420 24.48 -19.86 4.91
N ARG A 421 25.05 -20.17 6.08
CA ARG A 421 26.51 -20.06 6.33
C ARG A 421 27.32 -21.29 5.91
N ALA A 422 26.68 -22.41 5.60
CA ALA A 422 27.33 -23.64 5.19
C ALA A 422 27.49 -23.79 3.66
N HIS A 423 27.01 -22.79 2.88
CA HIS A 423 27.08 -22.79 1.42
C HIS A 423 27.71 -21.50 0.84
N VAL A 424 28.62 -20.86 1.59
CA VAL A 424 29.52 -19.80 1.08
C VAL A 424 30.96 -20.29 1.14
#